data_0a3fe78a6b47d4bb3aee9f6e567823f3
#
_entry.id   0a3fe78a6b47d4bb3aee9f6e567823f3
#
_cell.length_a   1.000
_cell.length_b   1.000
_cell.length_c   1.000
_cell.angle_alpha   90.00
_cell.angle_beta   90.00
_cell.angle_gamma   90.00
#
_symmetry.space_group_name_H-M   'P 1'
#
loop_
_entity.id
_entity.type
_entity.pdbx_description
1 polymer ?
#
loop_
_entity_poly.entity_id
_entity_poly.type
_entity_poly.pdbx_seq_one_letter_code
_entity_poly.pdbx_strand_id
1 'polypeptide(L)'
;VNSRTILFVLLALVAIAAVLFVASKNSRMLTAGLPLRIVVASEAEAWKLAGPRAVAVLGTGSMVPYIPAAPKGADPLRTVCALVILDPNARYADITTGALCIYVPVWAGRHVLHQAAQIDGKGWIMTGLGNKDYENKERVTAANFVGIVARTYVWTK
;
A
#
# COMPACT_ATOMS: atom_id res chain seq x y z
N VAL A 1 -31.91 -38.48 -9.08
CA VAL A 1 -30.80 -37.82 -8.37
C VAL A 1 -31.14 -37.82 -6.90
N ASN A 2 -30.25 -38.36 -6.06
CA ASN A 2 -30.50 -38.56 -4.63
C ASN A 2 -30.49 -37.18 -3.92
N SER A 3 -31.52 -36.88 -3.11
CA SER A 3 -31.65 -35.59 -2.40
C SER A 3 -30.40 -35.21 -1.54
N ARG A 4 -29.68 -36.22 -1.04
CA ARG A 4 -28.40 -36.01 -0.35
C ARG A 4 -27.31 -35.45 -1.26
N THR A 5 -27.24 -35.92 -2.51
CA THR A 5 -26.26 -35.40 -3.50
C THR A 5 -26.54 -33.94 -3.86
N ILE A 6 -27.81 -33.56 -4.00
CA ILE A 6 -28.22 -32.16 -4.27
C ILE A 6 -27.85 -31.28 -3.10
N LEU A 7 -28.06 -31.71 -1.86
CA LEU A 7 -27.71 -30.93 -0.67
C LEU A 7 -26.20 -30.71 -0.56
N PHE A 8 -25.36 -31.70 -0.84
CA PHE A 8 -23.90 -31.56 -0.82
C PHE A 8 -23.40 -30.58 -1.89
N VAL A 9 -23.96 -30.64 -3.10
CA VAL A 9 -23.59 -29.71 -4.18
C VAL A 9 -23.98 -28.26 -3.82
N LEU A 10 -25.16 -28.05 -3.25
CA LEU A 10 -25.61 -26.74 -2.79
C LEU A 10 -24.71 -26.19 -1.69
N LEU A 11 -24.34 -26.98 -0.68
CA LEU A 11 -23.45 -26.58 0.38
C LEU A 11 -22.05 -26.23 -0.12
N ALA A 12 -21.52 -26.99 -1.08
CA ALA A 12 -20.22 -26.69 -1.71
C ALA A 12 -20.26 -25.38 -2.50
N LEU A 13 -21.32 -25.12 -3.25
CA LEU A 13 -21.49 -23.87 -3.99
C LEU A 13 -21.62 -22.65 -3.07
N VAL A 14 -22.33 -22.77 -1.95
CA VAL A 14 -22.42 -21.71 -0.95
C VAL A 14 -21.08 -21.45 -0.30
N ALA A 15 -20.30 -22.48 0.02
CA ALA A 15 -18.96 -22.33 0.59
C ALA A 15 -17.99 -21.65 -0.40
N ILE A 16 -18.01 -22.04 -1.67
CA ILE A 16 -17.20 -21.39 -2.73
C ILE A 16 -17.61 -19.93 -2.90
N ALA A 17 -18.91 -19.62 -2.94
CA ALA A 17 -19.42 -18.26 -3.05
C ALA A 17 -18.99 -17.40 -1.84
N ALA A 18 -19.02 -17.95 -0.63
CA ALA A 18 -18.56 -17.26 0.57
C ALA A 18 -17.06 -16.97 0.53
N VAL A 19 -16.22 -17.93 0.10
CA VAL A 19 -14.78 -17.74 -0.06
C VAL A 19 -14.47 -16.67 -1.13
N LEU A 20 -15.15 -16.71 -2.27
CA LEU A 20 -15.00 -15.73 -3.33
C LEU A 20 -15.46 -14.33 -2.89
N PHE A 21 -16.53 -14.25 -2.10
CA PHE A 21 -17.03 -12.98 -1.57
C PHE A 21 -16.07 -12.38 -0.56
N VAL A 22 -15.49 -13.18 0.34
CA VAL A 22 -14.47 -12.71 1.31
C VAL A 22 -13.20 -12.29 0.59
N ALA A 23 -12.73 -13.06 -0.40
CA ALA A 23 -11.57 -12.70 -1.20
C ALA A 23 -11.81 -11.42 -2.01
N SER A 24 -13.00 -11.24 -2.59
CA SER A 24 -13.40 -10.02 -3.32
C SER A 24 -13.51 -8.81 -2.40
N LYS A 25 -14.05 -8.96 -1.19
CA LYS A 25 -14.10 -7.89 -0.19
C LYS A 25 -12.70 -7.47 0.26
N ASN A 26 -11.82 -8.43 0.53
CA ASN A 26 -10.44 -8.14 0.92
C ASN A 26 -9.65 -7.45 -0.21
N SER A 27 -9.81 -7.88 -1.47
CA SER A 27 -9.21 -7.21 -2.63
C SER A 27 -9.76 -5.78 -2.81
N ARG A 28 -11.07 -5.57 -2.62
CA ARG A 28 -11.67 -4.22 -2.72
C ARG A 28 -11.28 -3.31 -1.57
N MET A 29 -11.08 -3.82 -0.35
CA MET A 29 -10.57 -3.02 0.77
C MET A 29 -9.13 -2.53 0.55
N LEU A 30 -8.27 -3.33 -0.10
CA LEU A 30 -6.88 -2.96 -0.36
C LEU A 30 -6.71 -1.91 -1.47
N THR A 31 -7.71 -1.74 -2.34
CA THR A 31 -7.65 -0.77 -3.45
C THR A 31 -8.58 0.43 -3.26
N ALA A 32 -9.57 0.34 -2.39
CA ALA A 32 -10.45 1.46 -2.06
C ALA A 32 -9.70 2.49 -1.22
N GLY A 33 -9.48 3.68 -1.78
CA GLY A 33 -8.82 4.79 -1.09
C GLY A 33 -7.34 4.98 -1.42
N LEU A 34 -6.76 4.22 -2.37
CA LEU A 34 -5.42 4.53 -2.86
C LEU A 34 -5.42 5.89 -3.56
N PRO A 35 -4.39 6.73 -3.33
CA PRO A 35 -4.28 8.03 -3.95
C PRO A 35 -4.11 7.91 -5.47
N LEU A 36 -4.35 9.01 -6.18
CA LEU A 36 -4.19 9.07 -7.63
C LEU A 36 -2.77 8.64 -8.03
N ARG A 37 -2.69 7.61 -8.87
CA ARG A 37 -1.45 7.11 -9.47
C ARG A 37 -1.33 7.59 -10.90
N ILE A 38 -0.26 8.33 -11.21
CA ILE A 38 0.04 8.91 -12.51
C ILE A 38 1.23 8.18 -13.10
N VAL A 39 1.06 7.62 -14.29
CA VAL A 39 2.16 6.99 -15.04
C VAL A 39 2.76 8.04 -15.97
N VAL A 40 4.06 8.23 -15.89
CA VAL A 40 4.83 9.17 -16.73
C VAL A 40 5.91 8.43 -17.51
N ALA A 41 6.46 9.07 -18.53
CA ALA A 41 7.42 8.42 -19.42
C ALA A 41 8.80 8.21 -18.74
N SER A 42 9.17 9.04 -17.77
CA SER A 42 10.49 8.96 -17.13
C SER A 42 10.50 9.53 -15.72
N GLU A 43 11.56 9.21 -14.98
CA GLU A 43 11.86 9.81 -13.66
C GLU A 43 12.02 11.34 -13.75
N ALA A 44 12.69 11.83 -14.79
CA ALA A 44 12.87 13.28 -14.98
C ALA A 44 11.54 14.00 -15.18
N GLU A 45 10.60 13.40 -15.91
CA GLU A 45 9.26 13.94 -16.06
C GLU A 45 8.50 13.92 -14.73
N ALA A 46 8.62 12.81 -13.97
CA ALA A 46 8.04 12.71 -12.63
C ALA A 46 8.53 13.85 -11.71
N TRP A 47 9.82 14.12 -11.66
CA TRP A 47 10.40 15.22 -10.86
C TRP A 47 9.90 16.60 -11.32
N LYS A 48 9.78 16.80 -12.64
CA LYS A 48 9.26 18.06 -13.20
C LYS A 48 7.81 18.31 -12.76
N LEU A 49 6.98 17.27 -12.74
CA LEU A 49 5.56 17.38 -12.38
C LEU A 49 5.33 17.41 -10.87
N ALA A 50 6.08 16.62 -10.12
CA ALA A 50 5.94 16.50 -8.68
C ALA A 50 6.53 17.68 -7.90
N GLY A 51 7.59 18.29 -8.46
CA GLY A 51 8.27 19.41 -7.85
C GLY A 51 9.17 19.04 -6.65
N PRO A 52 9.80 20.04 -6.00
CA PRO A 52 10.84 19.81 -5.01
C PRO A 52 10.36 19.25 -3.66
N ARG A 53 9.04 19.22 -3.43
CA ARG A 53 8.44 18.66 -2.21
C ARG A 53 8.11 17.17 -2.32
N ALA A 54 8.42 16.55 -3.46
CA ALA A 54 8.17 15.14 -3.65
C ALA A 54 9.10 14.29 -2.77
N VAL A 55 8.57 13.19 -2.26
CA VAL A 55 9.32 12.16 -1.54
C VAL A 55 9.63 11.02 -2.49
N ALA A 56 10.91 10.68 -2.64
CA ALA A 56 11.34 9.56 -3.46
C ALA A 56 11.07 8.24 -2.73
N VAL A 57 10.50 7.28 -3.46
CA VAL A 57 10.16 5.93 -2.95
C VAL A 57 10.99 4.89 -3.66
N LEU A 58 11.67 4.05 -2.88
CA LEU A 58 12.54 2.99 -3.37
C LEU A 58 11.74 1.75 -3.79
N GLY A 59 12.25 1.04 -4.78
CA GLY A 59 11.62 -0.12 -5.40
C GLY A 59 11.80 -1.43 -4.63
N THR A 60 11.57 -1.44 -3.32
CA THR A 60 11.74 -2.64 -2.47
C THR A 60 10.75 -3.77 -2.74
N GLY A 61 9.70 -3.51 -3.51
CA GLY A 61 8.67 -4.49 -3.84
C GLY A 61 7.52 -4.58 -2.83
N SER A 62 7.65 -4.00 -1.65
CA SER A 62 6.59 -4.05 -0.61
C SER A 62 5.27 -3.41 -1.03
N MET A 63 5.30 -2.50 -2.01
CA MET A 63 4.13 -1.76 -2.50
C MET A 63 3.66 -2.19 -3.89
N VAL A 64 4.15 -3.30 -4.42
CA VAL A 64 3.67 -3.88 -5.69
C VAL A 64 2.19 -4.30 -5.55
N PRO A 65 1.32 -4.06 -6.55
CA PRO A 65 1.61 -3.49 -7.87
C PRO A 65 1.48 -1.95 -7.95
N TYR A 66 1.16 -1.27 -6.85
CA TYR A 66 0.91 0.16 -6.85
C TYR A 66 2.19 0.96 -7.17
N ILE A 67 3.33 0.59 -6.57
CA ILE A 67 4.66 1.07 -6.92
C ILE A 67 5.46 -0.08 -7.52
N PRO A 68 6.06 0.09 -8.70
CA PRO A 68 6.90 -0.95 -9.30
C PRO A 68 8.08 -1.34 -8.39
N ALA A 69 8.44 -2.61 -8.41
CA ALA A 69 9.71 -3.04 -7.84
C ALA A 69 10.89 -2.53 -8.69
N ALA A 70 12.07 -2.48 -8.10
CA ALA A 70 13.30 -2.21 -8.85
C ALA A 70 13.49 -3.26 -9.96
N PRO A 71 14.03 -2.89 -11.12
CA PRO A 71 14.32 -3.83 -12.18
C PRO A 71 15.25 -4.95 -11.71
N LYS A 72 15.14 -6.11 -12.36
CA LYS A 72 16.02 -7.26 -12.07
C LYS A 72 17.49 -6.85 -12.21
N GLY A 73 18.28 -7.12 -11.16
CA GLY A 73 19.71 -6.78 -11.11
C GLY A 73 20.03 -5.38 -10.57
N ALA A 74 19.03 -4.53 -10.38
CA ALA A 74 19.21 -3.25 -9.69
C ALA A 74 19.13 -3.42 -8.16
N ASP A 75 19.86 -2.59 -7.41
CA ASP A 75 19.77 -2.54 -5.96
C ASP A 75 18.42 -1.89 -5.55
N PRO A 76 17.49 -2.64 -4.94
CA PRO A 76 16.18 -2.13 -4.58
C PRO A 76 16.25 -1.04 -3.49
N LEU A 77 17.33 -0.96 -2.72
CA LEU A 77 17.52 0.02 -1.67
C LEU A 77 18.15 1.33 -2.17
N ARG A 78 18.49 1.39 -3.46
CA ARG A 78 19.08 2.57 -4.12
C ARG A 78 18.31 3.01 -5.37
N THR A 79 17.34 2.20 -5.81
CA THR A 79 16.58 2.46 -7.03
C THR A 79 15.26 3.15 -6.70
N VAL A 80 15.13 4.41 -7.09
CA VAL A 80 13.87 5.15 -7.00
C VAL A 80 12.90 4.61 -8.06
N CYS A 81 11.69 4.26 -7.65
CA CYS A 81 10.65 3.71 -8.52
C CYS A 81 9.34 4.53 -8.51
N ALA A 82 9.23 5.49 -7.60
CA ALA A 82 8.11 6.42 -7.57
C ALA A 82 8.49 7.72 -6.87
N LEU A 83 7.71 8.76 -7.14
CA LEU A 83 7.67 9.99 -6.35
C LEU A 83 6.28 10.15 -5.76
N VAL A 84 6.17 10.51 -4.50
CA VAL A 84 4.89 10.78 -3.84
C VAL A 84 4.81 12.22 -3.39
N ILE A 85 3.62 12.79 -3.50
CA ILE A 85 3.26 14.09 -2.94
C ILE A 85 2.41 13.83 -1.72
N LEU A 86 2.78 14.44 -0.61
CA LEU A 86 2.01 14.38 0.62
C LEU A 86 0.91 15.44 0.62
N ASP A 87 -0.20 15.13 1.26
CA ASP A 87 -1.24 16.12 1.54
C ASP A 87 -0.69 17.11 2.59
N PRO A 88 -0.56 18.41 2.25
CA PRO A 88 0.01 19.41 3.15
C PRO A 88 -0.87 19.71 4.38
N ASN A 89 -2.14 19.30 4.34
CA ASN A 89 -3.10 19.53 5.42
C ASN A 89 -3.32 18.31 6.30
N ALA A 90 -2.86 17.13 5.85
CA ALA A 90 -3.10 15.88 6.58
C ALA A 90 -2.24 15.78 7.85
N ARG A 91 -2.87 15.36 8.92
CA ARG A 91 -2.26 15.10 10.23
C ARG A 91 -2.37 13.62 10.58
N TYR A 92 -1.66 13.19 11.59
CA TYR A 92 -1.75 11.82 12.10
C TYR A 92 -3.20 11.38 12.41
N ALA A 93 -4.02 12.28 12.96
CA ALA A 93 -5.41 12.01 13.28
C ALA A 93 -6.30 11.76 12.05
N ASP A 94 -5.85 12.16 10.86
CA ASP A 94 -6.60 12.02 9.61
C ASP A 94 -6.32 10.67 8.92
N ILE A 95 -5.45 9.83 9.49
CA ILE A 95 -5.19 8.49 8.96
C ILE A 95 -6.45 7.64 9.06
N THR A 96 -6.82 7.03 7.95
CA THR A 96 -7.90 6.05 7.86
C THR A 96 -7.37 4.72 7.32
N THR A 97 -8.08 3.62 7.58
CA THR A 97 -7.76 2.34 6.97
C THR A 97 -7.72 2.46 5.46
N GLY A 98 -6.64 1.98 4.85
CA GLY A 98 -6.38 2.08 3.41
C GLY A 98 -5.51 3.28 3.02
N ALA A 99 -5.33 4.28 3.87
CA ALA A 99 -4.48 5.42 3.57
C ALA A 99 -3.02 5.00 3.36
N LEU A 100 -2.37 5.55 2.33
CA LEU A 100 -0.92 5.42 2.15
C LEU A 100 -0.21 6.48 2.98
N CYS A 101 0.70 6.05 3.84
CA CYS A 101 1.42 6.93 4.75
C CYS A 101 2.93 6.81 4.58
N ILE A 102 3.61 7.94 4.65
CA ILE A 102 5.06 8.00 4.87
C ILE A 102 5.31 8.15 6.37
N TYR A 103 6.22 7.37 6.90
CA TYR A 103 6.68 7.41 8.29
C TYR A 103 8.15 7.03 8.39
N VAL A 104 8.77 7.30 9.52
CA VAL A 104 10.19 6.97 9.79
C VAL A 104 10.25 6.00 10.95
N PRO A 105 10.23 4.68 10.71
CA PRO A 105 10.40 3.70 11.77
C PRO A 105 11.85 3.65 12.25
N VAL A 106 12.05 3.41 13.53
CA VAL A 106 13.38 3.34 14.17
C VAL A 106 14.28 2.31 13.48
N TRP A 107 13.72 1.14 13.14
CA TRP A 107 14.47 0.05 12.49
C TRP A 107 14.98 0.37 11.08
N ALA A 108 14.31 1.30 10.36
CA ALA A 108 14.71 1.69 9.01
C ALA A 108 15.59 2.94 8.99
N GLY A 109 15.41 3.87 9.95
CA GLY A 109 16.12 5.14 10.01
C GLY A 109 15.90 6.04 8.80
N ARG A 110 14.84 5.77 8.00
CA ARG A 110 14.51 6.47 6.75
C ARG A 110 13.01 6.42 6.48
N HIS A 111 12.56 7.21 5.51
CA HIS A 111 11.17 7.19 5.05
C HIS A 111 10.75 5.80 4.54
N VAL A 112 9.64 5.30 5.04
CA VAL A 112 8.97 4.08 4.59
C VAL A 112 7.57 4.45 4.14
N LEU A 113 7.12 3.88 3.02
CA LEU A 113 5.76 4.02 2.49
C LEU A 113 5.03 2.71 2.64
N HIS A 114 3.94 2.71 3.41
CA HIS A 114 3.03 1.57 3.51
C HIS A 114 1.58 2.03 3.67
N GLN A 115 0.66 1.07 3.61
CA GLN A 115 -0.76 1.30 3.80
C GLN A 115 -1.16 1.09 5.26
N ALA A 116 -1.99 1.99 5.79
CA ALA A 116 -2.60 1.84 7.10
C ALA A 116 -3.64 0.72 7.07
N ALA A 117 -3.44 -0.34 7.87
CA ALA A 117 -4.30 -1.51 7.88
C ALA A 117 -5.34 -1.43 9.00
N GLN A 118 -4.89 -1.23 10.22
CA GLN A 118 -5.75 -1.10 11.41
C GLN A 118 -5.05 -0.30 12.48
N ILE A 119 -5.82 0.23 13.42
CA ILE A 119 -5.30 0.92 14.61
C ILE A 119 -5.47 0.03 15.84
N ASP A 120 -4.47 0.04 16.72
CA ASP A 120 -4.55 -0.54 18.07
C ASP A 120 -4.17 0.51 19.13
N GLY A 121 -4.18 0.14 20.41
CA GLY A 121 -3.84 1.07 21.51
C GLY A 121 -2.42 1.65 21.46
N LYS A 122 -1.55 1.18 20.54
CA LYS A 122 -0.17 1.64 20.34
C LYS A 122 0.02 2.48 19.08
N GLY A 123 -0.97 2.54 18.19
CA GLY A 123 -0.90 3.28 16.93
C GLY A 123 -1.35 2.46 15.72
N TRP A 124 -1.03 2.92 14.51
CA TRP A 124 -1.40 2.27 13.27
C TRP A 124 -0.48 1.09 12.93
N ILE A 125 -1.08 -0.04 12.62
CA ILE A 125 -0.42 -1.20 12.00
C ILE A 125 -0.37 -0.94 10.51
N MET A 126 0.82 -1.08 9.92
CA MET A 126 1.03 -0.84 8.50
C MET A 126 1.20 -2.16 7.74
N THR A 127 0.92 -2.13 6.44
CA THR A 127 1.15 -3.26 5.53
C THR A 127 1.65 -2.75 4.19
N GLY A 128 2.57 -3.48 3.58
CA GLY A 128 2.89 -3.31 2.17
C GLY A 128 1.82 -3.98 1.31
N LEU A 129 1.43 -3.36 0.18
CA LEU A 129 0.43 -3.93 -0.74
C LEU A 129 0.88 -5.27 -1.35
N GLY A 130 2.20 -5.46 -1.52
CA GLY A 130 2.80 -6.71 -1.97
C GLY A 130 3.12 -7.70 -0.85
N ASN A 131 2.94 -7.34 0.41
CA ASN A 131 3.21 -8.19 1.56
C ASN A 131 1.95 -8.99 1.91
N LYS A 132 2.16 -10.26 2.29
CA LYS A 132 1.04 -11.12 2.74
C LYS A 132 0.65 -10.86 4.19
N ASP A 133 1.58 -10.31 4.99
CA ASP A 133 1.44 -10.13 6.43
C ASP A 133 1.53 -8.66 6.84
N TYR A 134 0.91 -8.34 7.97
CA TYR A 134 1.03 -7.02 8.59
C TYR A 134 2.44 -6.80 9.14
N GLU A 135 2.94 -5.57 9.04
CA GLU A 135 4.17 -5.21 9.71
C GLU A 135 3.95 -5.01 11.22
N ASN A 136 4.36 -6.01 12.00
CA ASN A 136 4.20 -5.97 13.46
C ASN A 136 5.41 -5.38 14.21
N LYS A 137 6.46 -4.95 13.49
CA LYS A 137 7.71 -4.49 14.12
C LYS A 137 7.56 -3.17 14.86
N GLU A 138 6.82 -2.23 14.28
CA GLU A 138 6.64 -0.90 14.85
C GLU A 138 5.28 -0.32 14.41
N ARG A 139 4.69 0.47 15.28
CA ARG A 139 3.46 1.20 14.96
C ARG A 139 3.77 2.59 14.41
N VAL A 140 2.91 3.07 13.51
CA VAL A 140 2.92 4.49 13.17
C VAL A 140 2.15 5.23 14.26
N THR A 141 2.83 6.22 14.82
CA THR A 141 2.36 7.11 15.88
C THR A 141 2.56 8.55 15.42
N ALA A 142 2.04 9.51 16.16
CA ALA A 142 2.29 10.92 15.86
C ALA A 142 3.78 11.29 15.86
N ALA A 143 4.62 10.53 16.58
CA ALA A 143 6.06 10.82 16.70
C ALA A 143 6.88 10.41 15.47
N ASN A 144 6.47 9.38 14.73
CA ASN A 144 7.19 8.89 13.54
C ASN A 144 6.42 9.08 12.23
N PHE A 145 5.23 9.65 12.28
CA PHE A 145 4.41 9.99 11.11
C PHE A 145 5.00 11.20 10.36
N VAL A 146 5.02 11.12 9.03
CA VAL A 146 5.49 12.20 8.15
C VAL A 146 4.34 12.80 7.35
N GLY A 147 3.44 11.96 6.79
CA GLY A 147 2.31 12.47 6.04
C GLY A 147 1.51 11.37 5.34
N ILE A 148 0.32 11.76 4.86
CA ILE A 148 -0.55 10.93 4.01
C ILE A 148 -0.26 11.27 2.56
N VAL A 149 -0.18 10.26 1.71
CA VAL A 149 0.06 10.43 0.28
C VAL A 149 -1.20 10.92 -0.41
N ALA A 150 -1.11 12.05 -1.09
CA ALA A 150 -2.18 12.61 -1.92
C ALA A 150 -2.08 12.16 -3.38
N ARG A 151 -0.85 11.96 -3.89
CA ARG A 151 -0.59 11.62 -5.29
C ARG A 151 0.73 10.85 -5.45
N THR A 152 0.77 9.96 -6.43
CA THR A 152 1.95 9.16 -6.75
C THR A 152 2.27 9.23 -8.23
N TYR A 153 3.53 9.46 -8.57
CA TYR A 153 4.08 9.38 -9.91
C TYR A 153 4.94 8.14 -10.03
N VAL A 154 4.70 7.33 -11.05
CA VAL A 154 5.47 6.13 -11.37
C VAL A 154 5.88 6.14 -12.84
N TRP A 155 6.96 5.46 -13.18
CA TRP A 155 7.43 5.27 -14.56
C TRP A 155 7.86 3.83 -14.77
N THR A 156 7.80 3.37 -16.02
CA THR A 156 8.37 2.08 -16.43
C THR A 156 9.83 2.30 -16.79
N LYS A 157 10.68 1.45 -16.23
CA LYS A 157 12.12 1.41 -16.57
C LYS A 157 12.37 0.36 -17.63
#